data_a20a4e82f93c3065693f3e0267f09739
#
_entry.id   a20a4e82f93c3065693f3e0267f09739
#
_cell.length_a   1.000
_cell.length_b   1.000
_cell.length_c   1.000
_cell.angle_alpha   90.00
_cell.angle_beta   90.00
_cell.angle_gamma   90.00
#
_symmetry.space_group_name_H-M   'P 1'
#
loop_
_entity.id
_entity.type
_entity.pdbx_description
1 polymer ?
#
loop_
_entity_poly.entity_id
_entity_poly.type
_entity_poly.pdbx_seq_one_letter_code
_entity_poly.pdbx_strand_id
1 'polypeptide(L)'
;MAQEVVKKEARRLGIIGDVHAEDVRLENCLSYLANQGCKKIVCTGDIIDGPGCPNRSVELLKAFDVVTVRGNHDRWIIENKARHVKNAHKTHDLSKSTLDYLSILPLQEKFMFGGIRVLLCHGVGKNDLKKVWPGTDRLQPIKSNELDQIIGEEKFDYVINGHIHFRTMVHFKKLILINAGTISGDFSPGCTMIDFDENMIFGFLFEGSNLQLSKSQNLYGENYTIWENTESFNGKWDPVTLF
;
A
#
# COMPACT_ATOMS: atom_id res chain seq x y z
N MET A 1 1.20 -17.27 -43.67
CA MET A 1 1.97 -17.17 -42.42
C MET A 1 1.11 -16.34 -41.44
N ALA A 2 0.50 -16.97 -40.45
CA ALA A 2 -0.25 -16.26 -39.40
C ALA A 2 0.80 -15.55 -38.52
N GLN A 3 0.72 -14.23 -38.43
CA GLN A 3 1.46 -13.49 -37.40
C GLN A 3 0.88 -13.91 -36.04
N GLU A 4 1.70 -14.58 -35.23
CA GLU A 4 1.43 -14.74 -33.79
C GLU A 4 1.34 -13.34 -33.19
N VAL A 5 0.12 -12.93 -32.85
CA VAL A 5 -0.10 -11.74 -32.04
C VAL A 5 0.42 -12.08 -30.65
N VAL A 6 1.65 -11.70 -30.34
CA VAL A 6 2.19 -11.74 -28.99
C VAL A 6 1.26 -10.88 -28.14
N LYS A 7 0.36 -11.51 -27.37
CA LYS A 7 -0.50 -10.82 -26.42
C LYS A 7 0.42 -10.11 -25.42
N LYS A 8 0.52 -8.80 -25.51
CA LYS A 8 1.24 -7.98 -24.53
C LYS A 8 0.64 -8.29 -23.15
N GLU A 9 1.46 -8.79 -22.24
CA GLU A 9 1.00 -9.06 -20.88
C GLU A 9 0.53 -7.75 -20.20
N ALA A 10 -0.65 -7.79 -19.60
CA ALA A 10 -1.22 -6.64 -18.90
C ALA A 10 -0.30 -6.20 -17.74
N ARG A 11 -0.04 -4.89 -17.65
CA ARG A 11 0.77 -4.30 -16.58
C ARG A 11 -0.09 -3.98 -15.36
N ARG A 12 -0.60 -5.04 -14.68
CA ARG A 12 -1.43 -4.94 -13.48
C ARG A 12 -0.62 -5.15 -12.23
N LEU A 13 -0.65 -4.17 -11.33
CA LEU A 13 0.00 -4.18 -10.02
C LEU A 13 -1.05 -4.28 -8.93
N GLY A 14 -1.00 -5.36 -8.13
CA GLY A 14 -1.81 -5.51 -6.93
C GLY A 14 -1.15 -4.81 -5.74
N ILE A 15 -1.95 -4.19 -4.89
CA ILE A 15 -1.47 -3.46 -3.70
C ILE A 15 -2.29 -3.91 -2.49
N ILE A 16 -1.59 -4.42 -1.49
CA ILE A 16 -2.10 -4.72 -0.15
C ILE A 16 -1.61 -3.63 0.78
N GLY A 17 -2.53 -3.02 1.52
CA GLY A 17 -2.22 -2.10 2.60
C GLY A 17 -1.84 -2.82 3.89
N ASP A 18 -2.02 -2.13 5.01
CA ASP A 18 -1.70 -2.63 6.33
C ASP A 18 -2.53 -3.89 6.66
N VAL A 19 -1.84 -4.98 7.04
CA VAL A 19 -2.44 -6.32 7.13
C VAL A 19 -3.04 -6.59 8.50
N HIS A 20 -2.34 -6.22 9.56
CA HIS A 20 -2.77 -6.41 10.95
C HIS A 20 -3.30 -7.83 11.26
N ALA A 21 -2.52 -8.84 10.90
CA ALA A 21 -2.79 -10.26 11.11
C ALA A 21 -4.12 -10.77 10.53
N GLU A 22 -4.77 -10.03 9.64
CA GLU A 22 -6.03 -10.43 8.97
C GLU A 22 -5.74 -11.48 7.89
N ASP A 23 -5.26 -12.64 8.29
CA ASP A 23 -4.80 -13.71 7.41
C ASP A 23 -5.88 -14.21 6.43
N VAL A 24 -7.13 -14.32 6.86
CA VAL A 24 -8.24 -14.73 5.99
C VAL A 24 -8.54 -13.67 4.93
N ARG A 25 -8.58 -12.40 5.31
CA ARG A 25 -8.76 -11.29 4.35
C ARG A 25 -7.57 -11.15 3.41
N LEU A 26 -6.35 -11.36 3.93
CA LEU A 26 -5.14 -11.36 3.12
C LEU A 26 -5.18 -12.44 2.04
N GLU A 27 -5.54 -13.67 2.38
CA GLU A 27 -5.68 -14.77 1.42
C GLU A 27 -6.70 -14.44 0.31
N ASN A 28 -7.85 -13.87 0.69
CA ASN A 28 -8.88 -13.44 -0.25
C ASN A 28 -8.37 -12.33 -1.17
N CYS A 29 -7.67 -11.31 -0.64
CA CYS A 29 -7.09 -10.23 -1.44
C CYS A 29 -6.04 -10.77 -2.42
N LEU A 30 -5.11 -11.61 -1.96
CA LEU A 30 -4.05 -12.17 -2.79
C LEU A 30 -4.62 -13.03 -3.91
N SER A 31 -5.56 -13.93 -3.59
CA SER A 31 -6.23 -14.78 -4.57
C SER A 31 -7.02 -13.95 -5.57
N TYR A 32 -7.73 -12.93 -5.11
CA TYR A 32 -8.50 -12.04 -5.97
C TYR A 32 -7.60 -11.28 -6.95
N LEU A 33 -6.54 -10.63 -6.45
CA LEU A 33 -5.60 -9.87 -7.28
C LEU A 33 -4.87 -10.77 -8.30
N ALA A 34 -4.49 -11.99 -7.91
CA ALA A 34 -3.91 -12.97 -8.82
C ALA A 34 -4.90 -13.34 -9.94
N ASN A 35 -6.17 -13.58 -9.61
CA ASN A 35 -7.24 -13.89 -10.58
C ASN A 35 -7.57 -12.69 -11.49
N GLN A 36 -7.37 -11.45 -11.02
CA GLN A 36 -7.46 -10.25 -11.87
C GLN A 36 -6.23 -10.09 -12.81
N GLY A 37 -5.27 -11.01 -12.77
CA GLY A 37 -4.10 -11.00 -13.64
C GLY A 37 -3.00 -10.03 -13.18
N CYS A 38 -2.96 -9.68 -11.90
CA CYS A 38 -1.84 -8.92 -11.34
C CYS A 38 -0.55 -9.73 -11.48
N LYS A 39 0.44 -9.17 -12.17
CA LYS A 39 1.74 -9.81 -12.41
C LYS A 39 2.73 -9.59 -11.26
N LYS A 40 2.46 -8.61 -10.44
CA LYS A 40 3.19 -8.30 -9.21
C LYS A 40 2.19 -7.86 -8.16
N ILE A 41 2.38 -8.29 -6.93
CA ILE A 41 1.65 -7.82 -5.76
C ILE A 41 2.65 -7.22 -4.78
N VAL A 42 2.30 -6.09 -4.19
CA VAL A 42 3.11 -5.41 -3.17
C VAL A 42 2.32 -5.26 -1.88
N CYS A 43 3.02 -5.21 -0.73
CA CYS A 43 2.43 -5.01 0.59
C CYS A 43 3.19 -3.92 1.34
N THR A 44 2.46 -2.98 1.94
CA THR A 44 3.04 -1.83 2.65
C THR A 44 3.48 -2.15 4.09
N GLY A 45 3.35 -3.41 4.56
CA GLY A 45 3.77 -3.80 5.91
C GLY A 45 2.65 -3.78 6.94
N ASP A 46 3.03 -3.56 8.20
CA ASP A 46 2.15 -3.72 9.36
C ASP A 46 1.42 -5.08 9.31
N ILE A 47 2.22 -6.15 9.21
CA ILE A 47 1.73 -7.51 9.00
C ILE A 47 1.08 -8.05 10.26
N ILE A 48 1.62 -7.68 11.41
CA ILE A 48 1.23 -8.19 12.73
C ILE A 48 0.36 -7.20 13.51
N ASP A 49 -0.02 -7.57 14.71
CA ASP A 49 -0.86 -6.79 15.64
C ASP A 49 -2.29 -6.60 15.10
N GLY A 50 -3.11 -7.63 15.31
CA GLY A 50 -4.49 -7.69 14.86
C GLY A 50 -5.18 -8.97 15.31
N PRO A 51 -6.42 -9.24 14.87
CA PRO A 51 -7.25 -10.30 15.43
C PRO A 51 -6.96 -11.71 14.91
N GLY A 52 -6.25 -11.85 13.78
CA GLY A 52 -6.03 -13.14 13.12
C GLY A 52 -4.67 -13.77 13.40
N CYS A 53 -4.13 -14.52 12.44
CA CYS A 53 -2.90 -15.29 12.60
C CYS A 53 -1.72 -14.65 11.87
N PRO A 54 -0.75 -14.02 12.60
CA PRO A 54 0.41 -13.38 11.99
C PRO A 54 1.34 -14.37 11.28
N ASN A 55 1.43 -15.60 11.77
CA ASN A 55 2.27 -16.64 11.16
C ASN A 55 1.72 -17.01 9.77
N ARG A 56 0.40 -17.21 9.68
CA ARG A 56 -0.27 -17.49 8.39
C ARG A 56 -0.18 -16.30 7.45
N SER A 57 -0.31 -15.07 7.94
CA SER A 57 -0.13 -13.86 7.12
C SER A 57 1.25 -13.86 6.45
N VAL A 58 2.32 -14.14 7.19
CA VAL A 58 3.68 -14.24 6.62
C VAL A 58 3.81 -15.40 5.63
N GLU A 59 3.23 -16.56 5.93
CA GLU A 59 3.24 -17.71 5.01
C GLU A 59 2.55 -17.37 3.68
N LEU A 60 1.41 -16.67 3.71
CA LEU A 60 0.69 -16.23 2.53
C LEU A 60 1.51 -15.22 1.70
N LEU A 61 2.10 -14.22 2.34
CA LEU A 61 2.96 -13.24 1.64
C LEU A 61 4.13 -13.92 0.93
N LYS A 62 4.74 -14.92 1.56
CA LYS A 62 5.81 -15.72 0.95
C LYS A 62 5.29 -16.61 -0.18
N ALA A 63 4.17 -17.29 0.01
CA ALA A 63 3.60 -18.21 -0.98
C ALA A 63 3.18 -17.50 -2.28
N PHE A 64 2.72 -16.25 -2.18
CA PHE A 64 2.33 -15.42 -3.33
C PHE A 64 3.48 -14.54 -3.88
N ASP A 65 4.70 -14.71 -3.37
CA ASP A 65 5.89 -13.91 -3.77
C ASP A 65 5.62 -12.38 -3.70
N VAL A 66 4.99 -11.94 -2.61
CA VAL A 66 4.61 -10.54 -2.42
C VAL A 66 5.84 -9.71 -2.06
N VAL A 67 6.09 -8.64 -2.82
CA VAL A 67 7.13 -7.66 -2.46
C VAL A 67 6.64 -6.86 -1.26
N THR A 68 7.27 -7.05 -0.11
CA THR A 68 6.80 -6.53 1.18
C THR A 68 7.86 -5.65 1.83
N VAL A 69 7.41 -4.52 2.41
CA VAL A 69 8.25 -3.67 3.26
C VAL A 69 7.82 -3.78 4.72
N ARG A 70 8.70 -3.39 5.63
CA ARG A 70 8.46 -3.46 7.06
C ARG A 70 7.67 -2.25 7.54
N GLY A 71 6.54 -2.48 8.22
CA GLY A 71 5.79 -1.45 8.92
C GLY A 71 6.30 -1.19 10.35
N ASN A 72 5.70 -0.19 11.02
CA ASN A 72 6.07 0.15 12.39
C ASN A 72 5.66 -0.93 13.40
N HIS A 73 4.54 -1.64 13.20
CA HIS A 73 4.15 -2.75 14.04
C HIS A 73 5.12 -3.93 13.92
N ASP A 74 5.59 -4.24 12.72
CA ASP A 74 6.58 -5.27 12.46
C ASP A 74 7.93 -4.95 13.12
N ARG A 75 8.34 -3.67 13.11
CA ARG A 75 9.53 -3.22 13.84
C ARG A 75 9.34 -3.29 15.35
N TRP A 76 8.18 -2.86 15.84
CA TRP A 76 7.91 -2.80 17.27
C TRP A 76 7.95 -4.17 17.96
N ILE A 77 7.48 -5.24 17.31
CA ILE A 77 7.56 -6.56 17.93
C ILE A 77 9.00 -7.05 18.01
N ILE A 78 9.81 -6.79 16.98
CA ILE A 78 11.24 -7.15 16.99
C ILE A 78 11.99 -6.40 18.11
N GLU A 79 11.66 -5.13 18.30
CA GLU A 79 12.26 -4.27 19.33
C GLU A 79 11.59 -4.44 20.71
N ASN A 80 10.58 -5.26 20.83
CA ASN A 80 9.72 -5.41 22.02
C ASN A 80 9.16 -4.07 22.53
N LYS A 81 8.73 -3.18 21.59
CA LYS A 81 8.15 -1.86 21.87
C LYS A 81 6.64 -1.85 21.60
N ALA A 82 5.94 -0.86 22.18
CA ALA A 82 4.51 -0.57 21.92
C ALA A 82 3.58 -1.79 22.08
N ARG A 83 3.92 -2.75 22.99
CA ARG A 83 3.11 -3.97 23.20
C ARG A 83 1.81 -3.72 23.97
N HIS A 84 1.43 -2.46 24.21
CA HIS A 84 0.16 -2.01 24.79
C HIS A 84 -0.91 -1.64 23.76
N VAL A 85 -0.57 -1.65 22.46
CA VAL A 85 -1.56 -1.37 21.41
C VAL A 85 -2.60 -2.49 21.35
N LYS A 86 -3.79 -2.17 20.86
CA LYS A 86 -4.90 -3.13 20.78
C LYS A 86 -4.49 -4.33 19.92
N ASN A 87 -4.79 -5.52 20.40
CA ASN A 87 -4.46 -6.80 19.76
C ASN A 87 -2.96 -6.98 19.45
N ALA A 88 -2.09 -6.39 20.29
CA ALA A 88 -0.65 -6.57 20.14
C ALA A 88 -0.25 -8.03 20.36
N HIS A 89 0.46 -8.60 19.41
CA HIS A 89 1.08 -9.90 19.56
C HIS A 89 2.31 -9.81 20.45
N LYS A 90 2.64 -10.93 21.10
CA LYS A 90 3.90 -11.09 21.83
C LYS A 90 4.86 -11.93 20.99
N THR A 91 6.16 -11.77 21.24
CA THR A 91 7.18 -12.51 20.48
C THR A 91 6.98 -14.04 20.51
N HIS A 92 6.44 -14.58 21.61
CA HIS A 92 6.16 -16.02 21.73
C HIS A 92 4.92 -16.48 20.94
N ASP A 93 4.08 -15.57 20.44
CA ASP A 93 2.95 -15.90 19.57
C ASP A 93 3.42 -16.13 18.11
N LEU A 94 4.66 -15.69 17.79
CA LEU A 94 5.24 -15.80 16.48
C LEU A 94 6.19 -16.99 16.36
N SER A 95 6.10 -17.70 15.24
CA SER A 95 7.08 -18.73 14.90
C SER A 95 8.46 -18.11 14.63
N LYS A 96 9.50 -18.91 14.77
CA LYS A 96 10.86 -18.49 14.41
C LYS A 96 10.93 -18.02 12.95
N SER A 97 10.28 -18.73 12.04
CA SER A 97 10.22 -18.36 10.60
C SER A 97 9.57 -17.00 10.38
N THR A 98 8.52 -16.66 11.14
CA THR A 98 7.85 -15.37 11.09
C THR A 98 8.76 -14.25 11.60
N LEU A 99 9.40 -14.45 12.75
CA LEU A 99 10.35 -13.48 13.31
C LEU A 99 11.54 -13.25 12.38
N ASP A 100 12.11 -14.32 11.82
CA ASP A 100 13.21 -14.23 10.85
C ASP A 100 12.77 -13.42 9.61
N TYR A 101 11.56 -13.68 9.08
CA TYR A 101 11.01 -12.93 7.95
C TYR A 101 10.84 -11.45 8.27
N LEU A 102 10.18 -11.09 9.37
CA LEU A 102 9.97 -9.70 9.77
C LEU A 102 11.29 -8.94 9.98
N SER A 103 12.31 -9.64 10.50
CA SER A 103 13.61 -9.03 10.79
C SER A 103 14.39 -8.59 9.54
N ILE A 104 14.20 -9.29 8.42
CA ILE A 104 14.90 -9.01 7.16
C ILE A 104 14.12 -8.10 6.21
N LEU A 105 12.85 -7.78 6.50
CA LEU A 105 12.06 -6.89 5.66
C LEU A 105 12.72 -5.51 5.54
N PRO A 106 12.87 -4.98 4.30
CA PRO A 106 13.41 -3.65 4.08
C PRO A 106 12.42 -2.57 4.54
N LEU A 107 12.93 -1.39 4.91
CA LEU A 107 12.08 -0.21 5.21
C LEU A 107 11.45 0.38 3.95
N GLN A 108 12.09 0.18 2.82
CA GLN A 108 11.62 0.62 1.51
C GLN A 108 12.16 -0.31 0.43
N GLU A 109 11.38 -0.47 -0.64
CA GLU A 109 11.78 -1.24 -1.82
C GLU A 109 11.64 -0.37 -3.08
N LYS A 110 12.60 -0.49 -4.00
CA LYS A 110 12.63 0.26 -5.25
C LYS A 110 12.63 -0.71 -6.40
N PHE A 111 11.67 -0.59 -7.28
CA PHE A 111 11.59 -1.51 -8.42
C PHE A 111 11.05 -0.82 -9.67
N MET A 112 11.29 -1.45 -10.80
CA MET A 112 10.64 -1.10 -12.07
C MET A 112 9.56 -2.11 -12.40
N PHE A 113 8.41 -1.63 -12.84
CA PHE A 113 7.31 -2.45 -13.29
C PHE A 113 6.80 -1.95 -14.65
N GLY A 114 7.12 -2.69 -15.71
CA GLY A 114 6.74 -2.31 -17.07
C GLY A 114 7.21 -0.91 -17.51
N GLY A 115 8.39 -0.50 -17.08
CA GLY A 115 8.97 0.82 -17.35
C GLY A 115 8.59 1.92 -16.35
N ILE A 116 7.72 1.62 -15.39
CA ILE A 116 7.28 2.53 -14.31
C ILE A 116 8.22 2.39 -13.11
N ARG A 117 8.72 3.50 -12.58
CA ARG A 117 9.63 3.55 -11.42
C ARG A 117 8.81 3.70 -10.14
N VAL A 118 8.87 2.71 -9.26
CA VAL A 118 8.06 2.65 -8.04
C VAL A 118 8.95 2.64 -6.80
N LEU A 119 8.59 3.45 -5.83
CA LEU A 119 9.07 3.36 -4.45
C LEU A 119 7.94 2.82 -3.58
N LEU A 120 8.17 1.68 -2.94
CA LEU A 120 7.31 1.10 -1.92
C LEU A 120 7.90 1.40 -0.54
N CYS A 121 7.09 1.88 0.38
CA CYS A 121 7.46 2.12 1.79
C CYS A 121 6.23 1.98 2.68
N HIS A 122 6.42 1.95 4.02
CA HIS A 122 5.28 1.94 4.93
C HIS A 122 4.78 3.36 5.23
N GLY A 123 5.59 4.20 5.83
CA GLY A 123 5.30 5.63 5.99
C GLY A 123 5.81 6.45 4.80
N VAL A 124 6.93 7.14 4.94
CA VAL A 124 7.58 7.86 3.83
C VAL A 124 9.07 7.50 3.80
N GLY A 125 9.52 6.96 2.68
CA GLY A 125 10.91 6.53 2.53
C GLY A 125 11.31 5.53 3.61
N LYS A 126 12.31 5.87 4.43
CA LYS A 126 12.76 5.02 5.55
C LYS A 126 12.06 5.31 6.88
N ASN A 127 11.19 6.32 6.94
CA ASN A 127 10.47 6.68 8.14
C ASN A 127 9.09 6.00 8.17
N ASP A 128 8.99 4.92 8.92
CA ASP A 128 7.80 4.07 9.01
C ASP A 128 6.64 4.69 9.83
N LEU A 129 6.85 5.84 10.47
CA LEU A 129 5.80 6.57 11.22
C LEU A 129 5.33 7.84 10.51
N LYS A 130 5.99 8.21 9.41
CA LYS A 130 5.67 9.46 8.74
C LYS A 130 4.36 9.37 7.99
N LYS A 131 3.45 10.29 8.29
CA LYS A 131 2.18 10.49 7.60
C LYS A 131 2.29 11.63 6.61
N VAL A 132 1.47 11.57 5.56
CA VAL A 132 1.28 12.65 4.60
C VAL A 132 -0.21 12.80 4.33
N TRP A 133 -0.70 14.04 4.39
CA TRP A 133 -2.09 14.35 4.14
C TRP A 133 -2.25 15.78 3.62
N PRO A 134 -2.89 16.03 2.48
CA PRO A 134 -3.02 17.39 1.92
C PRO A 134 -3.91 18.33 2.75
N GLY A 135 -4.72 17.77 3.64
CA GLY A 135 -5.65 18.52 4.47
C GLY A 135 -7.04 18.67 3.82
N THR A 136 -8.02 18.83 4.68
CA THR A 136 -9.42 19.11 4.34
C THR A 136 -9.96 20.10 5.36
N ASP A 137 -11.20 20.57 5.20
CA ASP A 137 -11.87 21.44 6.20
C ASP A 137 -11.91 20.81 7.60
N ARG A 138 -11.78 19.48 7.71
CA ARG A 138 -11.84 18.74 8.98
C ARG A 138 -10.47 18.33 9.52
N LEU A 139 -9.47 18.20 8.67
CA LEU A 139 -8.14 17.67 9.01
C LEU A 139 -7.05 18.58 8.45
N GLN A 140 -6.17 19.04 9.33
CA GLN A 140 -5.05 19.88 8.94
C GLN A 140 -4.07 19.11 8.02
N PRO A 141 -3.35 19.82 7.14
CA PRO A 141 -2.29 19.23 6.32
C PRO A 141 -1.20 18.59 7.18
N ILE A 142 -0.70 17.45 6.72
CA ILE A 142 0.48 16.80 7.29
C ILE A 142 1.54 16.74 6.20
N LYS A 143 2.60 17.53 6.38
CA LYS A 143 3.70 17.72 5.43
C LYS A 143 4.86 16.77 5.72
N SER A 144 5.72 16.55 4.72
CA SER A 144 6.89 15.68 4.85
C SER A 144 8.06 16.15 4.01
N ASN A 145 9.11 16.63 4.66
CA ASN A 145 10.36 16.99 4.00
C ASN A 145 11.00 15.80 3.29
N GLU A 146 10.83 14.57 3.82
CA GLU A 146 11.33 13.36 3.17
C GLU A 146 10.62 13.10 1.83
N LEU A 147 9.29 13.31 1.78
CA LEU A 147 8.56 13.18 0.52
C LEU A 147 8.95 14.29 -0.46
N ASP A 148 9.12 15.51 0.03
CA ASP A 148 9.52 16.65 -0.80
C ASP A 148 10.91 16.43 -1.43
N GLN A 149 11.84 15.82 -0.68
CA GLN A 149 13.12 15.38 -1.22
C GLN A 149 12.96 14.31 -2.30
N ILE A 150 12.10 13.28 -2.06
CA ILE A 150 11.82 12.23 -3.04
C ILE A 150 11.22 12.81 -4.32
N ILE A 151 10.28 13.77 -4.20
CA ILE A 151 9.69 14.49 -5.34
C ILE A 151 10.77 15.26 -6.12
N GLY A 152 11.64 15.99 -5.40
CA GLY A 152 12.72 16.78 -6.00
C GLY A 152 13.78 15.96 -6.72
N GLU A 153 14.02 14.71 -6.30
CA GLU A 153 14.98 13.79 -6.94
C GLU A 153 14.50 13.25 -8.29
N GLU A 154 13.21 13.28 -8.60
CA GLU A 154 12.58 12.82 -9.85
C GLU A 154 12.94 11.36 -10.25
N LYS A 155 13.23 10.53 -9.25
CA LYS A 155 13.66 9.14 -9.46
C LYS A 155 12.49 8.15 -9.59
N PHE A 156 11.29 8.56 -9.18
CA PHE A 156 10.10 7.69 -9.11
C PHE A 156 8.92 8.34 -9.80
N ASP A 157 8.10 7.53 -10.43
CA ASP A 157 6.82 7.92 -11.02
C ASP A 157 5.68 7.74 -9.99
N TYR A 158 5.85 6.74 -9.11
CA TYR A 158 4.90 6.42 -8.04
C TYR A 158 5.63 6.19 -6.71
N VAL A 159 5.03 6.68 -5.64
CA VAL A 159 5.30 6.26 -4.27
C VAL A 159 4.06 5.53 -3.76
N ILE A 160 4.21 4.29 -3.31
CA ILE A 160 3.14 3.50 -2.69
C ILE A 160 3.45 3.36 -1.22
N ASN A 161 2.51 3.78 -0.36
CA ASN A 161 2.68 3.69 1.08
C ASN A 161 1.41 3.23 1.81
N GLY A 162 1.50 2.98 3.13
CA GLY A 162 0.44 2.56 4.04
C GLY A 162 0.25 3.54 5.19
N HIS A 163 0.15 3.00 6.42
CA HIS A 163 0.19 3.69 7.71
C HIS A 163 -1.00 4.57 8.07
N ILE A 164 -1.65 5.26 7.13
CA ILE A 164 -2.81 6.11 7.44
C ILE A 164 -4.15 5.37 7.30
N HIS A 165 -4.16 4.13 6.84
CA HIS A 165 -5.31 3.25 6.65
C HIS A 165 -6.38 3.75 5.66
N PHE A 166 -6.16 4.87 4.99
CA PHE A 166 -7.06 5.37 3.93
C PHE A 166 -6.47 5.05 2.56
N ARG A 167 -7.31 4.62 1.62
CA ARG A 167 -6.91 4.49 0.23
C ARG A 167 -7.07 5.83 -0.47
N THR A 168 -5.94 6.46 -0.78
CA THR A 168 -5.92 7.77 -1.39
C THR A 168 -4.88 7.87 -2.50
N MET A 169 -5.14 8.75 -3.45
CA MET A 169 -4.22 9.10 -4.51
C MET A 169 -3.96 10.61 -4.48
N VAL A 170 -2.73 10.99 -4.18
CA VAL A 170 -2.28 12.39 -4.12
C VAL A 170 -1.37 12.67 -5.30
N HIS A 171 -1.77 13.65 -6.12
CA HIS A 171 -1.01 14.01 -7.32
C HIS A 171 -0.03 15.14 -7.03
N PHE A 172 1.22 14.88 -7.38
CA PHE A 172 2.25 15.90 -7.49
C PHE A 172 2.62 16.07 -8.97
N LYS A 173 3.21 17.20 -9.35
CA LYS A 173 3.62 17.45 -10.74
C LYS A 173 4.52 16.36 -11.31
N LYS A 174 5.30 15.68 -10.48
CA LYS A 174 6.37 14.76 -10.88
C LYS A 174 6.16 13.32 -10.45
N LEU A 175 5.23 13.05 -9.53
CA LEU A 175 4.88 11.69 -9.10
C LEU A 175 3.46 11.62 -8.54
N ILE A 176 2.94 10.41 -8.42
CA ILE A 176 1.69 10.11 -7.73
C ILE A 176 2.02 9.34 -6.45
N LEU A 177 1.52 9.84 -5.30
CA LEU A 177 1.52 9.11 -4.04
C LEU A 177 0.23 8.32 -3.90
N ILE A 178 0.33 7.00 -3.72
CA ILE A 178 -0.81 6.11 -3.49
C ILE A 178 -0.70 5.57 -2.08
N ASN A 179 -1.67 5.88 -1.24
CA ASN A 179 -1.81 5.23 0.05
C ASN A 179 -2.69 4.00 -0.09
N ALA A 180 -2.16 2.85 0.31
CA ALA A 180 -2.75 1.55 0.08
C ALA A 180 -3.96 1.24 0.99
N GLY A 181 -4.14 2.01 2.07
CA GLY A 181 -5.16 1.73 3.08
C GLY A 181 -4.84 0.52 3.94
N THR A 182 -5.85 -0.26 4.28
CA THR A 182 -5.73 -1.46 5.12
C THR A 182 -6.72 -2.55 4.70
N ILE A 183 -6.41 -3.78 5.01
CA ILE A 183 -7.36 -4.89 4.94
C ILE A 183 -8.01 -5.19 6.30
N SER A 184 -7.61 -4.47 7.35
CA SER A 184 -8.07 -4.69 8.72
C SER A 184 -9.17 -3.71 9.14
N GLY A 185 -9.90 -4.09 10.20
CA GLY A 185 -10.94 -3.28 10.79
C GLY A 185 -12.26 -3.26 10.01
N ASP A 186 -13.14 -2.32 10.38
CA ASP A 186 -14.50 -2.22 9.84
C ASP A 186 -14.67 -1.03 8.89
N PHE A 187 -13.69 -0.13 8.85
CA PHE A 187 -13.77 1.06 8.00
C PHE A 187 -13.07 0.83 6.65
N SER A 188 -13.87 0.47 5.67
CA SER A 188 -13.44 0.30 4.27
C SER A 188 -12.23 -0.66 4.06
N PRO A 189 -12.20 -1.84 4.72
CA PRO A 189 -11.11 -2.79 4.51
C PRO A 189 -11.11 -3.34 3.08
N GLY A 190 -9.92 -3.50 2.48
CA GLY A 190 -9.82 -4.04 1.14
C GLY A 190 -8.47 -3.83 0.47
N CYS A 191 -8.39 -4.11 -0.82
CA CYS A 191 -7.15 -4.02 -1.60
C CYS A 191 -7.32 -3.16 -2.86
N THR A 192 -6.22 -2.96 -3.56
CA THR A 192 -6.13 -2.06 -4.72
C THR A 192 -5.47 -2.77 -5.89
N MET A 193 -5.87 -2.44 -7.10
CA MET A 193 -5.19 -2.80 -8.33
C MET A 193 -4.94 -1.55 -9.18
N ILE A 194 -3.74 -1.45 -9.74
CA ILE A 194 -3.45 -0.48 -10.80
C ILE A 194 -3.30 -1.24 -12.11
N ASP A 195 -4.02 -0.80 -13.13
CA ASP A 195 -3.81 -1.21 -14.52
C ASP A 195 -3.13 -0.05 -15.27
N PHE A 196 -1.83 -0.19 -15.50
CA PHE A 196 -1.03 0.84 -16.17
C PHE A 196 -1.27 0.90 -17.69
N ASP A 197 -1.83 -0.14 -18.29
CA ASP A 197 -2.18 -0.10 -19.72
C ASP A 197 -3.46 0.68 -19.95
N GLU A 198 -4.42 0.56 -19.03
CA GLU A 198 -5.69 1.30 -19.06
C GLU A 198 -5.60 2.65 -18.35
N ASN A 199 -4.48 2.97 -17.67
CA ASN A 199 -4.34 4.14 -16.80
C ASN A 199 -5.42 4.25 -15.71
N MET A 200 -5.79 3.12 -15.11
CA MET A 200 -6.86 3.02 -14.12
C MET A 200 -6.35 2.50 -12.78
N ILE A 201 -6.96 2.97 -11.70
CA ILE A 201 -6.84 2.43 -10.35
C ILE A 201 -8.20 1.91 -9.88
N PHE A 202 -8.21 0.75 -9.25
CA PHE A 202 -9.40 0.06 -8.79
C PHE A 202 -9.29 -0.21 -7.29
N GLY A 203 -10.27 0.23 -6.51
CA GLY A 203 -10.42 -0.09 -5.11
C GLY A 203 -11.46 -1.20 -4.92
N PHE A 204 -11.08 -2.25 -4.21
CA PHE A 204 -11.96 -3.36 -3.87
C PHE A 204 -12.19 -3.37 -2.36
N LEU A 205 -13.45 -3.51 -1.93
CA LEU A 205 -13.86 -3.56 -0.55
C LEU A 205 -14.42 -4.92 -0.18
N PHE A 206 -14.25 -5.29 1.08
CA PHE A 206 -14.94 -6.45 1.62
C PHE A 206 -16.41 -6.14 1.89
N GLU A 207 -17.30 -6.96 1.29
CA GLU A 207 -18.70 -7.11 1.68
C GLU A 207 -18.85 -8.51 2.27
N GLY A 208 -18.90 -8.60 3.60
CA GLY A 208 -18.73 -9.87 4.31
C GLY A 208 -17.35 -10.48 4.06
N SER A 209 -17.29 -11.67 3.47
CA SER A 209 -16.04 -12.35 3.10
C SER A 209 -15.59 -12.10 1.66
N ASN A 210 -16.41 -11.44 0.83
CA ASN A 210 -16.14 -11.28 -0.59
C ASN A 210 -15.59 -9.90 -0.91
N LEU A 211 -14.67 -9.82 -1.87
CA LEU A 211 -14.19 -8.55 -2.43
C LEU A 211 -15.08 -8.13 -3.59
N GLN A 212 -15.50 -6.88 -3.56
CA GLN A 212 -16.27 -6.26 -4.63
C GLN A 212 -15.61 -4.96 -5.08
N LEU A 213 -15.75 -4.63 -6.37
CA LEU A 213 -15.31 -3.34 -6.89
C LEU A 213 -16.12 -2.23 -6.21
N SER A 214 -15.43 -1.39 -5.46
CA SER A 214 -16.01 -0.23 -4.79
C SER A 214 -15.93 1.01 -5.69
N LYS A 215 -14.76 1.26 -6.25
CA LYS A 215 -14.51 2.43 -7.07
C LYS A 215 -13.41 2.18 -8.10
N SER A 216 -13.54 2.82 -9.25
CA SER A 216 -12.47 2.92 -10.24
C SER A 216 -12.26 4.39 -10.62
N GLN A 217 -11.01 4.76 -10.87
CA GLN A 217 -10.64 6.13 -11.26
C GLN A 217 -9.49 6.09 -12.27
N ASN A 218 -9.40 7.12 -13.11
CA ASN A 218 -8.22 7.33 -13.94
C ASN A 218 -7.02 7.69 -13.06
N LEU A 219 -5.83 7.22 -13.41
CA LEU A 219 -4.57 7.63 -12.76
C LEU A 219 -4.26 9.11 -13.06
N TYR A 220 -4.73 9.62 -14.19
CA TYR A 220 -4.52 11.00 -14.62
C TYR A 220 -5.87 11.60 -15.02
N GLY A 221 -6.15 12.84 -14.63
CA GLY A 221 -7.40 13.52 -14.96
C GLY A 221 -7.32 15.02 -14.70
N GLU A 222 -8.16 15.78 -15.40
CA GLU A 222 -8.18 17.25 -15.32
C GLU A 222 -8.77 17.77 -14.00
N ASN A 223 -9.49 16.91 -13.25
CA ASN A 223 -10.19 17.30 -12.02
C ASN A 223 -9.40 17.01 -10.75
N TYR A 224 -8.15 16.60 -10.85
CA TYR A 224 -7.33 16.34 -9.68
C TYR A 224 -6.60 17.60 -9.22
N THR A 225 -6.54 17.80 -7.89
CA THR A 225 -5.66 18.82 -7.33
C THR A 225 -4.22 18.33 -7.46
N ILE A 226 -3.39 19.09 -8.20
CA ILE A 226 -1.98 18.77 -8.43
C ILE A 226 -1.13 19.68 -7.58
N TRP A 227 -0.34 19.08 -6.67
CA TRP A 227 0.54 19.76 -5.75
C TRP A 227 1.96 19.87 -6.31
N GLU A 228 2.68 20.92 -5.94
CA GLU A 228 4.11 21.04 -6.23
C GLU A 228 4.92 20.07 -5.36
N ASN A 229 4.67 20.12 -4.06
CA ASN A 229 5.27 19.34 -2.99
C ASN A 229 4.36 19.43 -1.76
N THR A 230 4.72 18.82 -0.63
CA THR A 230 3.88 18.85 0.57
C THR A 230 3.83 20.24 1.23
N GLU A 231 4.82 21.11 1.00
CA GLU A 231 4.78 22.49 1.48
C GLU A 231 3.65 23.31 0.82
N SER A 232 3.24 22.93 -0.39
CA SER A 232 2.12 23.57 -1.09
C SER A 232 0.73 23.15 -0.58
N PHE A 233 0.62 22.18 0.33
CA PHE A 233 -0.64 21.78 0.94
C PHE A 233 -1.30 22.93 1.71
N ASN A 234 -2.55 23.21 1.40
CA ASN A 234 -3.29 24.36 1.93
C ASN A 234 -4.54 23.98 2.73
N GLY A 235 -4.77 22.68 2.98
CA GLY A 235 -5.94 22.21 3.71
C GLY A 235 -7.25 22.19 2.91
N LYS A 236 -7.18 22.36 1.60
CA LYS A 236 -8.34 22.39 0.70
C LYS A 236 -8.23 21.31 -0.39
N TRP A 237 -8.08 20.07 0.05
CA TRP A 237 -8.10 18.94 -0.87
C TRP A 237 -9.54 18.54 -1.18
N ASP A 238 -10.09 19.12 -2.24
CA ASP A 238 -11.45 18.89 -2.72
C ASP A 238 -11.47 18.76 -4.27
N PRO A 239 -12.00 17.67 -4.80
CA PRO A 239 -12.42 16.45 -4.07
C PRO A 239 -11.25 15.64 -3.54
N VAL A 240 -11.42 15.06 -2.34
CA VAL A 240 -10.45 14.08 -1.83
C VAL A 240 -10.47 12.85 -2.74
N THR A 241 -9.32 12.52 -3.30
CA THR A 241 -9.19 11.36 -4.19
C THR A 241 -9.07 10.09 -3.36
N LEU A 242 -10.21 9.52 -2.98
CA LEU A 242 -10.36 8.22 -2.34
C LEU A 242 -10.78 7.17 -3.39
N PHE A 243 -10.35 5.93 -3.22
CA PHE A 243 -10.72 4.82 -4.11
C PHE A 243 -10.84 3.49 -3.37
#